data_9ea86f6c8b89d1e3e0b525e4acd071a9
#
_entry.id   9ea86f6c8b89d1e3e0b525e4acd071a9
#
_cell.length_a   1.000
_cell.length_b   1.000
_cell.length_c   1.000
_cell.angle_alpha   90.00
_cell.angle_beta   90.00
_cell.angle_gamma   90.00
#
_symmetry.space_group_name_H-M   'P 1'
#
loop_
_entity.id
_entity.type
_entity.pdbx_description
1 polymer ?
#
loop_
_entity_poly.entity_id
_entity_poly.type
_entity_poly.pdbx_seq_one_letter_code
_entity_poly.pdbx_strand_id
1 'polypeptide(L)'
;MTIYSSPDEMMAAYAEALFAGDAEAVEAMYEEDAIYYRPTVMAKGRAAMGEFYRNGIAVREFLSVERMEGAITVRDDYAFQHGMYVIRSKDRASGDAQETESRSTLIFHRGADGGWRFQTMQGN
;
A
#
# COMPACT_ATOMS: atom_id res chain seq x y z
N MET A 1 -1.08 -18.33 2.98
CA MET A 1 -0.59 -17.00 2.61
C MET A 1 -0.69 -16.83 1.11
N THR A 2 -1.22 -15.69 0.67
CA THR A 2 -1.32 -15.39 -0.76
C THR A 2 0.03 -15.01 -1.32
N ILE A 3 0.37 -15.59 -2.46
CA ILE A 3 1.62 -15.29 -3.17
C ILE A 3 1.26 -14.51 -4.43
N TYR A 4 1.79 -13.30 -4.56
CA TYR A 4 1.57 -12.46 -5.74
C TYR A 4 2.71 -12.67 -6.72
N SER A 5 2.37 -13.03 -7.95
CA SER A 5 3.36 -13.39 -8.98
C SER A 5 4.02 -12.18 -9.64
N SER A 6 3.47 -10.99 -9.43
CA SER A 6 4.03 -9.74 -9.94
C SER A 6 3.68 -8.58 -9.03
N PRO A 7 4.48 -7.49 -9.06
CA PRO A 7 4.13 -6.27 -8.32
C PRO A 7 2.80 -5.66 -8.77
N ASP A 8 2.48 -5.71 -10.06
CA ASP A 8 1.20 -5.19 -10.56
C ASP A 8 0.02 -5.98 -10.01
N GLU A 9 0.12 -7.30 -9.93
CA GLU A 9 -0.90 -8.14 -9.33
C GLU A 9 -1.08 -7.80 -7.84
N MET A 10 0.01 -7.60 -7.13
CA MET A 10 -0.04 -7.22 -5.73
C MET A 10 -0.67 -5.84 -5.53
N MET A 11 -0.37 -4.86 -6.40
CA MET A 11 -0.99 -3.54 -6.32
C MET A 11 -2.50 -3.59 -6.54
N ALA A 12 -2.95 -4.42 -7.47
CA ALA A 12 -4.39 -4.62 -7.67
C ALA A 12 -5.05 -5.22 -6.42
N ALA A 13 -4.42 -6.21 -5.81
CA ALA A 13 -4.91 -6.83 -4.57
C ALA A 13 -4.88 -5.84 -3.39
N TYR A 14 -3.88 -4.96 -3.34
CA TYR A 14 -3.77 -3.91 -2.34
C TYR A 14 -4.97 -2.95 -2.41
N ALA A 15 -5.31 -2.48 -3.60
CA ALA A 15 -6.47 -1.62 -3.79
C ALA A 15 -7.76 -2.32 -3.35
N GLU A 16 -7.95 -3.57 -3.75
CA GLU A 16 -9.12 -4.36 -3.37
C GLU A 16 -9.23 -4.53 -1.85
N ALA A 17 -8.11 -4.79 -1.18
CA ALA A 17 -8.10 -4.94 0.27
C ALA A 17 -8.48 -3.63 0.98
N LEU A 18 -8.04 -2.48 0.45
CA LEU A 18 -8.45 -1.17 0.98
C LEU A 18 -9.95 -0.95 0.82
N PHE A 19 -10.52 -1.28 -0.35
CA PHE A 19 -11.96 -1.13 -0.60
C PHE A 19 -12.79 -2.04 0.31
N ALA A 20 -12.28 -3.24 0.59
CA ALA A 20 -12.95 -4.18 1.48
C ALA A 20 -12.76 -3.85 2.96
N GLY A 21 -11.89 -2.91 3.29
CA GLY A 21 -11.55 -2.62 4.68
C GLY A 21 -10.76 -3.73 5.35
N ASP A 22 -9.99 -4.49 4.58
CA ASP A 22 -9.25 -5.66 5.05
C ASP A 22 -7.80 -5.29 5.39
N ALA A 23 -7.62 -4.71 6.57
CA ALA A 23 -6.30 -4.29 7.05
C ALA A 23 -5.35 -5.48 7.23
N GLU A 24 -5.87 -6.65 7.57
CA GLU A 24 -5.04 -7.84 7.76
C GLU A 24 -4.44 -8.31 6.44
N ALA A 25 -5.20 -8.26 5.36
CA ALA A 25 -4.68 -8.56 4.03
C ALA A 25 -3.59 -7.57 3.61
N VAL A 26 -3.78 -6.28 3.89
CA VAL A 26 -2.78 -5.25 3.60
C VAL A 26 -1.51 -5.50 4.41
N GLU A 27 -1.64 -5.79 5.70
CA GLU A 27 -0.50 -6.11 6.57
C GLU A 27 0.36 -7.25 5.99
N ALA A 28 -0.29 -8.28 5.49
CA ALA A 28 0.40 -9.46 4.92
C ALA A 28 1.19 -9.14 3.64
N MET A 29 0.92 -8.01 2.99
CA MET A 29 1.62 -7.58 1.78
C MET A 29 2.98 -6.93 2.07
N TYR A 30 3.29 -6.67 3.33
CA TYR A 30 4.55 -6.05 3.74
C TYR A 30 5.54 -7.09 4.25
N GLU A 31 6.83 -6.86 4.00
CA GLU A 31 7.88 -7.66 4.61
C GLU A 31 7.96 -7.38 6.11
N GLU A 32 8.54 -8.31 6.88
CA GLU A 32 8.64 -8.16 8.34
C GLU A 32 9.40 -6.90 8.76
N ASP A 33 10.40 -6.50 7.96
CA ASP A 33 11.23 -5.33 8.20
C ASP A 33 10.89 -4.15 7.29
N ALA A 34 9.70 -4.14 6.71
CA ALA A 34 9.27 -3.08 5.81
C ALA A 34 9.29 -1.71 6.50
N ILE A 35 9.52 -0.67 5.70
CA ILE A 35 9.59 0.70 6.18
C ILE A 35 8.61 1.57 5.40
N TYR A 36 7.88 2.41 6.13
CA TYR A 36 6.93 3.35 5.58
C TYR A 36 7.26 4.75 6.09
N TYR A 37 7.48 5.68 5.15
CA TYR A 37 7.79 7.07 5.47
C TYR A 37 6.77 8.03 4.88
N ARG A 38 6.32 8.97 5.70
CA ARG A 38 5.67 10.21 5.28
C ARG A 38 6.30 11.36 6.07
N PRO A 39 6.04 12.63 5.73
CA PRO A 39 6.68 13.75 6.42
C PRO A 39 6.52 13.74 7.94
N THR A 40 5.38 13.25 8.43
CA THR A 40 5.07 13.25 9.87
C THR A 40 4.90 11.85 10.46
N VAL A 41 5.11 10.81 9.66
CA VAL A 41 4.87 9.43 10.09
C VAL A 41 6.01 8.53 9.63
N MET A 42 6.48 7.69 10.54
CA MET A 42 7.37 6.58 10.19
C MET A 42 6.83 5.34 10.87
N ALA A 43 6.59 4.29 10.08
CA ALA A 43 6.22 2.98 10.59
C ALA A 43 7.27 1.97 10.15
N LYS A 44 7.73 1.14 11.07
CA LYS A 44 8.75 0.15 10.79
C LYS A 44 8.27 -1.22 11.23
N GLY A 45 8.29 -2.15 10.28
CA GLY A 45 7.88 -3.52 10.50
C GLY A 45 6.43 -3.78 10.10
N ARG A 46 6.16 -5.05 9.77
CA ARG A 46 4.83 -5.49 9.31
C ARG A 46 3.73 -5.18 10.32
N ALA A 47 3.97 -5.45 11.59
CA ALA A 47 2.96 -5.23 12.63
C ALA A 47 2.59 -3.75 12.76
N ALA A 48 3.56 -2.84 12.68
CA ALA A 48 3.32 -1.40 12.71
C ALA A 48 2.52 -0.95 11.48
N MET A 49 2.78 -1.55 10.32
CA MET A 49 2.00 -1.29 9.11
C MET A 49 0.55 -1.74 9.27
N GLY A 50 0.36 -2.92 9.83
CA GLY A 50 -0.99 -3.43 10.10
C GLY A 50 -1.79 -2.50 10.99
N GLU A 51 -1.17 -2.01 12.06
CA GLU A 51 -1.81 -1.05 12.98
C GLU A 51 -2.15 0.26 12.27
N PHE A 52 -1.22 0.78 11.48
CA PHE A 52 -1.44 2.00 10.70
C PHE A 52 -2.66 1.87 9.78
N TYR A 53 -2.78 0.76 9.05
CA TYR A 53 -3.92 0.55 8.16
C TYR A 53 -5.21 0.28 8.91
N ARG A 54 -5.17 -0.45 10.02
CA ARG A 54 -6.38 -0.66 10.85
C ARG A 54 -6.92 0.69 11.34
N ASN A 55 -6.06 1.58 11.80
CA ASN A 55 -6.46 2.90 12.26
C ASN A 55 -7.03 3.74 11.11
N GLY A 56 -6.38 3.73 9.95
CA GLY A 56 -6.87 4.46 8.78
C GLY A 56 -8.23 3.97 8.29
N ILE A 57 -8.39 2.66 8.18
CA ILE A 57 -9.62 2.03 7.74
C ILE A 57 -10.76 2.25 8.74
N ALA A 58 -10.45 2.31 10.04
CA ALA A 58 -11.46 2.56 11.07
C ALA A 58 -12.13 3.92 10.91
N VAL A 59 -11.42 4.91 10.41
CA VAL A 59 -11.94 6.28 10.25
C VAL A 59 -12.36 6.64 8.83
N ARG A 60 -11.87 5.92 7.83
CA ARG A 60 -12.15 6.23 6.43
C ARG A 60 -12.58 4.98 5.65
N GLU A 61 -13.57 5.19 4.77
CA GLU A 61 -13.95 4.20 3.76
C GLU A 61 -13.24 4.55 2.46
N PHE A 62 -12.40 3.63 1.96
CA PHE A 62 -11.69 3.84 0.70
C PHE A 62 -12.58 3.44 -0.48
N LEU A 63 -12.74 4.35 -1.44
CA LEU A 63 -13.68 4.21 -2.56
C LEU A 63 -12.96 3.91 -3.87
N SER A 64 -11.79 4.51 -4.08
CA SER A 64 -10.99 4.24 -5.28
C SER A 64 -9.51 4.57 -5.05
N VAL A 65 -8.66 3.83 -5.75
CA VAL A 65 -7.23 4.08 -5.83
C VAL A 65 -6.89 4.01 -7.31
N GLU A 66 -6.55 5.15 -7.90
CA GLU A 66 -6.29 5.28 -9.32
C GLU A 66 -4.85 5.68 -9.56
N ARG A 67 -4.12 4.87 -10.33
CA ARG A 67 -2.75 5.21 -10.73
C ARG A 67 -2.80 6.20 -11.88
N MET A 68 -2.28 7.39 -11.67
CA MET A 68 -2.24 8.46 -12.67
C MET A 68 -0.97 8.41 -13.50
N GLU A 69 0.15 8.05 -12.87
CA GLU A 69 1.43 7.87 -13.58
C GLU A 69 2.38 6.98 -12.79
N GLY A 70 3.41 6.49 -13.46
CA GLY A 70 4.46 5.68 -12.88
C GLY A 70 4.30 4.20 -13.15
N ALA A 71 5.14 3.67 -14.05
CA ALA A 71 5.21 2.24 -14.28
C ALA A 71 6.11 1.58 -13.24
N ILE A 72 5.84 0.31 -12.95
CA ILE A 72 6.69 -0.48 -12.06
C ILE A 72 7.81 -1.10 -12.90
N THR A 73 9.05 -0.90 -12.46
CA THR A 73 10.22 -1.46 -13.12
C THR A 73 10.76 -2.62 -12.29
N VAL A 74 10.88 -3.78 -12.91
CA VAL A 74 11.38 -4.99 -12.24
C VAL A 74 12.86 -5.19 -12.57
N ARG A 75 13.66 -5.46 -11.55
CA ARG A 75 15.09 -5.79 -11.65
C ARG A 75 15.38 -6.96 -10.73
N ASP A 76 15.47 -8.16 -11.29
CA ASP A 76 15.71 -9.40 -10.55
C ASP A 76 14.67 -9.59 -9.44
N ASP A 77 15.07 -9.61 -8.19
CA ASP A 77 14.18 -9.82 -7.04
C ASP A 77 13.64 -8.52 -6.45
N TYR A 78 13.91 -7.40 -7.10
CA TYR A 78 13.42 -6.09 -6.69
C TYR A 78 12.62 -5.43 -7.79
N ALA A 79 11.69 -4.60 -7.39
CA ALA A 79 10.96 -3.72 -8.30
C ALA A 79 10.80 -2.37 -7.63
N PHE A 80 10.66 -1.33 -8.42
CA PHE A 80 10.47 0.01 -7.89
C PHE A 80 9.53 0.82 -8.76
N GLN A 81 8.92 1.81 -8.14
CA GLN A 81 7.98 2.71 -8.79
C GLN A 81 8.10 4.11 -8.17
N HIS A 82 8.14 5.12 -9.02
CA HIS A 82 7.83 6.49 -8.64
C HIS A 82 6.42 6.75 -9.17
N GLY A 83 5.44 6.63 -8.31
CA GLY A 83 4.04 6.66 -8.73
C GLY A 83 3.28 7.87 -8.23
N MET A 84 2.25 8.24 -8.97
CA MET A 84 1.25 9.18 -8.51
C MET A 84 -0.11 8.50 -8.54
N TYR A 85 -0.81 8.56 -7.42
CA TYR A 85 -2.12 7.96 -7.24
C TYR A 85 -3.11 9.00 -6.78
N VAL A 86 -4.34 8.86 -7.20
CA VAL A 86 -5.47 9.62 -6.65
C VAL A 86 -6.30 8.64 -5.83
N ILE A 87 -6.46 8.96 -4.55
CA ILE A 87 -7.19 8.13 -3.60
C ILE A 87 -8.45 8.88 -3.18
N ARG A 88 -9.60 8.26 -3.39
CA ARG A 88 -10.87 8.81 -2.94
C ARG A 88 -11.36 8.02 -1.76
N SER A 89 -11.81 8.75 -0.74
CA SER A 89 -12.29 8.16 0.50
C SER A 89 -13.37 9.01 1.11
N LYS A 90 -14.09 8.43 2.08
CA LYS A 90 -15.09 9.11 2.89
C LYS A 90 -14.73 9.01 4.35
N ASP A 91 -14.93 10.08 5.10
CA ASP A 91 -14.90 10.01 6.57
C ASP A 91 -16.10 9.22 7.04
N ARG A 92 -15.88 8.18 7.85
CA ARG A 92 -16.97 7.30 8.29
C ARG A 92 -17.94 7.98 9.23
N ALA A 93 -17.47 8.94 10.02
CA ALA A 93 -18.30 9.66 10.98
C ALA A 93 -19.15 10.74 10.32
N SER A 94 -18.55 11.56 9.45
CA SER A 94 -19.22 12.70 8.83
C SER A 94 -19.82 12.40 7.46
N GLY A 95 -19.31 11.37 6.78
CA GLY A 95 -19.67 11.07 5.39
C GLY A 95 -19.01 12.00 4.36
N ASP A 96 -18.13 12.89 4.81
CA ASP A 96 -17.46 13.84 3.91
C ASP A 96 -16.48 13.12 2.99
N ALA A 97 -16.60 13.41 1.69
CA ALA A 97 -15.70 12.87 0.68
C ALA A 97 -14.38 13.65 0.66
N GLN A 98 -13.29 12.91 0.41
CA GLN A 98 -11.96 13.48 0.26
C GLN A 98 -11.27 12.85 -0.93
N GLU A 99 -10.54 13.68 -1.67
CA GLU A 99 -9.65 13.22 -2.73
C GLU A 99 -8.24 13.61 -2.35
N THR A 100 -7.35 12.62 -2.31
CA THR A 100 -5.95 12.83 -1.93
C THR A 100 -5.05 12.42 -3.08
N GLU A 101 -4.09 13.29 -3.43
CA GLU A 101 -3.04 12.97 -4.37
C GLU A 101 -1.85 12.43 -3.59
N SER A 102 -1.45 11.20 -3.90
CA SER A 102 -0.33 10.53 -3.26
C SER A 102 0.81 10.36 -4.25
N ARG A 103 1.96 10.94 -3.93
CA ARG A 103 3.19 10.75 -4.69
C ARG A 103 4.08 9.85 -3.87
N SER A 104 4.39 8.69 -4.43
CA SER A 104 5.03 7.64 -3.67
C SER A 104 6.19 7.01 -4.42
N THR A 105 7.24 6.70 -3.68
CA THR A 105 8.28 5.78 -4.11
C THR A 105 8.04 4.46 -3.41
N LEU A 106 7.89 3.41 -4.20
CA LEU A 106 7.65 2.06 -3.70
C LEU A 106 8.81 1.17 -4.09
N ILE A 107 9.27 0.36 -3.15
CA ILE A 107 10.22 -0.71 -3.41
C ILE A 107 9.55 -2.01 -3.04
N PHE A 108 9.53 -2.94 -3.99
CA PHE A 108 9.00 -4.28 -3.84
C PHE A 108 10.14 -5.28 -3.79
N HIS A 109 9.96 -6.35 -3.06
CA HIS A 109 10.93 -7.43 -2.99
C HIS A 109 10.24 -8.77 -3.17
N ARG A 110 10.85 -9.64 -3.99
CA ARG A 110 10.37 -11.01 -4.16
C ARG A 110 11.06 -11.89 -3.14
N GLY A 111 10.27 -12.47 -2.25
CA GLY A 111 10.77 -13.36 -1.21
C GLY A 111 11.18 -14.73 -1.73
N ALA A 112 11.75 -15.54 -0.83
CA ALA A 112 12.18 -16.90 -1.15
C ALA A 112 11.03 -17.81 -1.62
N ASP A 113 9.80 -17.48 -1.23
CA ASP A 113 8.59 -18.19 -1.66
C ASP A 113 8.12 -17.81 -3.07
N GLY A 114 8.82 -16.87 -3.72
CA GLY A 114 8.46 -16.35 -5.03
C GLY A 114 7.41 -15.24 -5.00
N GLY A 115 6.92 -14.87 -3.84
CA GLY A 115 5.89 -13.84 -3.67
C GLY A 115 6.47 -12.45 -3.52
N TRP A 116 5.82 -11.48 -4.17
CA TRP A 116 6.20 -10.07 -4.06
C TRP A 116 5.56 -9.44 -2.83
N ARG A 117 6.30 -8.56 -2.16
CA ARG A 117 5.84 -7.80 -0.99
C ARG A 117 6.43 -6.40 -1.02
N PHE A 118 5.78 -5.48 -0.32
CA PHE A 118 6.35 -4.15 -0.10
C PHE A 118 7.54 -4.24 0.85
N GLN A 119 8.65 -3.65 0.46
CA GLN A 119 9.80 -3.45 1.33
C GLN A 119 9.85 -2.02 1.85
N THR A 120 9.60 -1.05 0.98
CA THR A 120 9.63 0.37 1.35
C THR A 120 8.50 1.08 0.65
N MET A 121 7.81 1.94 1.40
CA MET A 121 6.86 2.89 0.84
C MET A 121 7.20 4.26 1.42
N GLN A 122 7.47 5.22 0.53
CA GLN A 122 7.77 6.58 0.91
C GLN A 122 6.86 7.52 0.14
N GLY A 123 6.20 8.43 0.84
CA GLY A 123 5.25 9.33 0.20
C GLY A 123 5.17 10.70 0.85
N ASN A 124 4.40 11.55 0.23
CA ASN A 124 4.08 12.88 0.74
C ASN A 124 2.99 12.85 1.81
#